data_faf101ff962553540fe4fe3820e7d18a
#
_entry.id   faf101ff962553540fe4fe3820e7d18a
#
_cell.length_a   1.000
_cell.length_b   1.000
_cell.length_c   1.000
_cell.angle_alpha   90.00
_cell.angle_beta   90.00
_cell.angle_gamma   90.00
#
_symmetry.space_group_name_H-M   'P 1'
#
loop_
_entity.id
_entity.type
_entity.pdbx_description
1 polymer ?
#
loop_
_entity_poly.entity_id
_entity_poly.type
_entity_poly.pdbx_seq_one_letter_code
_entity_poly.pdbx_strand_id
1 'polypeptide(L)'
;MKRLIFFLILMVGSARLEAHAFLKDADPGVGSTIQTSSGEVRIRFTENIEPAVSSIQVFDASGKEVDKRDLHLDRSDHALLHISLPLLGAGIYKVVWRVVSVDTHVTNGNFTFRVVR
;
A
#
# COMPACT_ATOMS: atom_id res chain seq x y z
N MET A 1 -19.52 28.64 -29.45
CA MET A 1 -19.09 29.17 -28.55
C MET A 1 -19.37 28.69 -27.25
N LYS A 2 -20.40 28.74 -26.79
CA LYS A 2 -20.68 28.29 -25.53
C LYS A 2 -20.30 26.90 -25.33
N ARG A 3 -20.25 26.10 -26.29
CA ARG A 3 -19.94 24.77 -26.09
C ARG A 3 -18.63 24.50 -25.50
N LEU A 4 -17.72 25.28 -25.75
CA LEU A 4 -16.45 25.12 -25.21
C LEU A 4 -16.43 24.97 -23.76
N ILE A 5 -17.17 25.72 -23.11
CA ILE A 5 -17.21 25.71 -21.71
C ILE A 5 -17.66 24.43 -21.17
N PHE A 6 -18.52 23.79 -21.80
CA PHE A 6 -18.97 22.56 -21.38
C PHE A 6 -17.90 21.58 -21.29
N PHE A 7 -17.05 21.51 -22.24
CA PHE A 7 -16.00 20.59 -22.24
C PHE A 7 -15.14 20.68 -21.06
N LEU A 8 -14.77 21.85 -20.74
CA LEU A 8 -13.96 22.06 -19.64
C LEU A 8 -14.52 21.48 -18.41
N ILE A 9 -15.71 21.71 -18.17
CA ILE A 9 -16.32 21.23 -17.01
C ILE A 9 -16.32 19.76 -16.96
N LEU A 10 -16.54 19.13 -18.04
CA LEU A 10 -16.55 17.76 -18.09
C LEU A 10 -15.27 17.18 -17.67
N MET A 11 -14.21 17.71 -18.18
CA MET A 11 -12.96 17.20 -17.85
C MET A 11 -12.68 17.27 -16.42
N VAL A 12 -12.98 18.33 -15.84
CA VAL A 12 -12.72 18.48 -14.45
C VAL A 12 -13.53 17.49 -13.68
N GLY A 13 -14.73 17.35 -14.02
CA GLY A 13 -15.56 16.43 -13.30
C GLY A 13 -15.08 15.04 -13.35
N SER A 14 -14.54 14.64 -14.46
CA SER A 14 -14.16 13.26 -14.55
C SER A 14 -12.90 13.02 -13.82
N ALA A 15 -12.25 14.05 -13.52
CA ALA A 15 -11.04 13.81 -12.92
C ALA A 15 -11.12 13.15 -11.69
N ARG A 16 -11.69 13.01 -11.15
CA ARG A 16 -11.49 12.55 -10.02
C ARG A 16 -12.12 11.61 -9.52
N LEU A 17 -12.28 11.35 -9.19
CA LEU A 17 -12.95 10.72 -8.63
C LEU A 17 -12.88 9.51 -8.49
N GLU A 18 -12.34 8.98 -8.25
CA GLU A 18 -12.36 7.92 -8.17
C GLU A 18 -12.34 7.14 -7.13
N ALA A 19 -12.76 6.12 -6.92
CA ALA A 19 -12.93 5.19 -5.97
C ALA A 19 -11.87 4.16 -6.01
N HIS A 20 -10.70 4.50 -6.06
CA HIS A 20 -9.61 3.55 -6.04
C HIS A 20 -9.23 3.22 -4.62
N ALA A 21 -8.61 2.08 -4.42
CA ALA A 21 -8.09 1.72 -3.12
C ALA A 21 -6.84 2.52 -2.84
N PHE A 22 -6.86 3.29 -1.77
CA PHE A 22 -5.70 4.05 -1.36
C PHE A 22 -5.25 3.57 0.01
N LEU A 23 -3.99 3.72 0.32
CA LEU A 23 -3.48 3.37 1.63
C LEU A 23 -4.16 4.24 2.67
N LYS A 24 -4.80 3.61 3.64
CA LYS A 24 -5.48 4.32 4.69
C LYS A 24 -4.59 4.42 5.92
N ASP A 25 -3.97 3.33 6.31
CA ASP A 25 -3.00 3.32 7.40
C ASP A 25 -2.11 2.09 7.25
N ALA A 26 -0.99 2.11 7.92
CA ALA A 26 -0.03 1.02 7.86
C ALA A 26 0.66 0.86 9.20
N ASP A 27 1.19 -0.33 9.46
CA ASP A 27 1.97 -0.61 10.65
C ASP A 27 3.09 -1.59 10.25
N PRO A 28 4.34 -1.17 10.24
CA PRO A 28 4.86 0.13 10.69
C PRO A 28 4.29 1.28 9.87
N GLY A 29 4.07 2.42 10.51
CA GLY A 29 3.48 3.55 9.84
C GLY A 29 4.38 4.18 8.80
N VAL A 30 3.77 4.91 7.89
CA VAL A 30 4.49 5.60 6.83
C VAL A 30 5.49 6.58 7.44
N GLY A 31 6.76 6.42 7.10
CA GLY A 31 7.80 7.31 7.60
C GLY A 31 8.13 7.14 9.07
N SER A 32 7.66 6.09 9.70
CA SER A 32 7.85 5.92 11.14
C SER A 32 9.21 5.34 11.49
N THR A 33 9.58 5.49 12.75
CA THR A 33 10.77 4.87 13.30
C THR A 33 10.31 3.94 14.41
N ILE A 34 10.74 2.68 14.37
CA ILE A 34 10.35 1.71 15.37
C ILE A 34 11.59 1.14 16.04
N GLN A 35 11.42 0.73 17.29
CA GLN A 35 12.55 0.24 18.07
C GLN A 35 12.94 -1.17 17.72
N THR A 36 11.99 -2.00 17.35
CA THR A 36 12.26 -3.38 17.01
C THR A 36 11.36 -3.80 15.86
N SER A 37 11.78 -4.84 15.15
CA SER A 37 10.97 -5.37 14.07
C SER A 37 9.66 -5.96 14.61
N SER A 38 8.57 -5.68 13.96
CA SER A 38 7.27 -6.13 14.42
C SER A 38 6.87 -7.50 13.87
N GLY A 39 7.65 -8.07 13.00
CA GLY A 39 7.34 -9.37 12.45
C GLY A 39 6.42 -9.37 11.25
N GLU A 40 5.84 -8.24 10.93
CA GLU A 40 4.99 -8.13 9.75
C GLU A 40 4.78 -6.67 9.35
N VAL A 41 4.33 -6.49 8.14
CA VAL A 41 3.82 -5.19 7.68
C VAL A 41 2.33 -5.40 7.48
N ARG A 42 1.52 -4.48 7.98
CA ARG A 42 0.09 -4.50 7.75
C ARG A 42 -0.29 -3.20 7.07
N ILE A 43 -1.10 -3.29 6.04
CA ILE A 43 -1.57 -2.09 5.34
C ILE A 43 -3.07 -2.20 5.17
N ARG A 44 -3.78 -1.18 5.61
CA ARG A 44 -5.22 -1.09 5.42
C ARG A 44 -5.48 -0.12 4.29
N PHE A 45 -6.28 -0.56 3.35
CA PHE A 45 -6.66 0.26 2.21
C PHE A 45 -8.09 0.77 2.38
N THR A 46 -8.50 1.68 1.53
CA THR A 46 -9.84 2.25 1.61
C THR A 46 -10.91 1.37 0.96
N GLU A 47 -10.48 0.31 0.25
CA GLU A 47 -11.40 -0.61 -0.41
C GLU A 47 -10.96 -2.04 -0.13
N ASN A 48 -11.86 -2.98 -0.28
CA ASN A 48 -11.51 -4.38 -0.17
C ASN A 48 -10.59 -4.77 -1.32
N ILE A 49 -9.64 -5.63 -1.05
CA ILE A 49 -8.57 -5.97 -1.98
C ILE A 49 -8.65 -7.43 -2.42
N GLU A 50 -8.23 -7.68 -3.66
CA GLU A 50 -8.11 -9.02 -4.20
C GLU A 50 -6.65 -9.47 -4.01
N PRO A 51 -6.36 -10.27 -3.01
CA PRO A 51 -4.97 -10.59 -2.69
C PRO A 51 -4.27 -11.43 -3.75
N ALA A 52 -5.03 -12.23 -4.49
CA ALA A 52 -4.41 -13.12 -5.49
C ALA A 52 -3.70 -12.35 -6.60
N VAL A 53 -4.08 -11.12 -6.84
CA VAL A 53 -3.49 -10.30 -7.90
C VAL A 53 -2.85 -9.03 -7.35
N SER A 54 -2.58 -9.01 -6.06
CA SER A 54 -1.97 -7.86 -5.41
C SER A 54 -0.62 -8.24 -4.83
N SER A 55 0.21 -7.27 -4.53
CA SER A 55 1.51 -7.54 -3.94
C SER A 55 1.91 -6.46 -2.95
N ILE A 56 2.67 -6.89 -1.95
CA ILE A 56 3.37 -6.00 -1.04
C ILE A 56 4.77 -6.58 -0.95
N GLN A 57 5.77 -5.76 -1.16
CA GLN A 57 7.16 -6.19 -1.07
C GLN A 57 7.91 -5.24 -0.16
N VAL A 58 8.84 -5.77 0.61
CA VAL A 58 9.64 -4.97 1.53
C VAL A 58 11.10 -5.16 1.16
N PHE A 59 11.80 -4.06 0.98
CA PHE A 59 13.20 -4.08 0.57
C PHE A 59 14.06 -3.40 1.63
N ASP A 60 15.26 -3.91 1.83
CA ASP A 60 16.21 -3.24 2.72
C ASP A 60 16.93 -2.14 1.93
N ALA A 61 17.85 -1.44 2.59
CA ALA A 61 18.54 -0.31 1.98
C ALA A 61 19.41 -0.70 0.80
N SER A 62 19.78 -1.96 0.69
CA SER A 62 20.57 -2.41 -0.45
C SER A 62 19.69 -2.85 -1.62
N GLY A 63 18.39 -2.82 -1.45
CA GLY A 63 17.46 -3.23 -2.48
C GLY A 63 17.11 -4.70 -2.47
N LYS A 64 17.48 -5.41 -1.39
CA LYS A 64 17.16 -6.82 -1.30
C LYS A 64 15.77 -6.99 -0.70
N GLU A 65 14.96 -7.84 -1.30
CA GLU A 65 13.61 -8.11 -0.78
C GLU A 65 13.73 -8.98 0.46
N VAL A 66 13.11 -8.54 1.55
CA VAL A 66 13.24 -9.22 2.84
C VAL A 66 11.95 -9.82 3.38
N ASP A 67 10.80 -9.54 2.77
CA ASP A 67 9.54 -10.11 3.23
C ASP A 67 9.47 -11.60 2.92
N LYS A 68 8.57 -12.30 3.58
CA LYS A 68 8.45 -13.74 3.43
C LYS A 68 7.51 -14.17 2.30
N ARG A 69 7.03 -13.22 1.49
CA ARG A 69 6.21 -13.52 0.32
C ARG A 69 4.95 -14.29 0.63
N ASP A 70 4.33 -13.97 1.75
CA ASP A 70 3.13 -14.65 2.22
C ASP A 70 1.93 -13.72 2.35
N LEU A 71 1.79 -12.79 1.41
CA LEU A 71 0.71 -11.83 1.44
C LEU A 71 -0.64 -12.50 1.66
N HIS A 72 -1.41 -12.00 2.59
CA HIS A 72 -2.74 -12.53 2.84
C HIS A 72 -3.65 -11.46 3.44
N LEU A 73 -4.95 -11.68 3.27
CA LEU A 73 -5.94 -10.77 3.84
C LEU A 73 -6.13 -11.06 5.32
N ASP A 74 -6.48 -10.04 6.05
CA ASP A 74 -6.90 -10.20 7.43
C ASP A 74 -8.22 -10.97 7.42
N ARG A 75 -8.40 -11.84 8.39
CA ARG A 75 -9.59 -12.67 8.43
C ARG A 75 -10.88 -11.89 8.61
N SER A 76 -10.83 -10.79 9.31
CA SER A 76 -12.03 -10.02 9.61
C SER A 76 -12.13 -8.70 8.85
N ASP A 77 -11.11 -8.33 8.08
CA ASP A 77 -11.12 -7.05 7.38
C ASP A 77 -10.47 -7.23 6.01
N HIS A 78 -11.26 -7.31 4.97
CA HIS A 78 -10.75 -7.59 3.63
C HIS A 78 -10.09 -6.36 2.96
N ALA A 79 -10.01 -5.26 3.65
CA ALA A 79 -9.25 -4.10 3.20
C ALA A 79 -7.87 -4.08 3.86
N LEU A 80 -7.60 -5.02 4.76
CA LEU A 80 -6.35 -5.07 5.51
C LEU A 80 -5.51 -6.26 5.05
N LEU A 81 -4.29 -5.98 4.60
CA LEU A 81 -3.38 -7.01 4.16
C LEU A 81 -2.19 -7.13 5.11
N HIS A 82 -1.67 -8.33 5.21
CA HIS A 82 -0.52 -8.65 6.04
C HIS A 82 0.56 -9.30 5.20
N ILE A 83 1.81 -9.01 5.49
CA ILE A 83 2.93 -9.76 4.94
C ILE A 83 3.96 -9.94 6.05
N SER A 84 4.45 -11.15 6.22
CA SER A 84 5.37 -11.45 7.30
C SER A 84 6.78 -11.00 7.01
N LEU A 85 7.49 -10.63 8.06
CA LEU A 85 8.88 -10.23 7.99
C LEU A 85 9.71 -11.10 8.93
N PRO A 86 10.95 -11.37 8.54
CA PRO A 86 11.87 -12.00 9.47
C PRO A 86 12.31 -10.92 10.47
N LEU A 87 13.13 -11.29 11.41
CA LEU A 87 13.68 -10.31 12.32
C LEU A 87 14.56 -9.36 11.50
N LEU A 88 14.26 -8.08 11.55
CA LEU A 88 15.00 -7.10 10.77
C LEU A 88 16.02 -6.37 11.65
N GLY A 89 17.17 -6.12 11.09
CA GLY A 89 18.18 -5.33 11.77
C GLY A 89 17.88 -3.85 11.64
N ALA A 90 18.69 -3.04 12.28
CA ALA A 90 18.57 -1.58 12.20
C ALA A 90 18.78 -1.14 10.75
N GLY A 91 18.01 -0.22 10.29
CA GLY A 91 18.13 0.29 8.94
C GLY A 91 16.83 0.87 8.41
N ILE A 92 16.87 1.30 7.17
CA ILE A 92 15.70 1.86 6.51
C ILE A 92 15.16 0.83 5.55
N TYR A 93 13.86 0.63 5.58
CA TYR A 93 13.18 -0.37 4.74
C TYR A 93 12.13 0.32 3.88
N LYS A 94 11.98 -0.15 2.66
CA LYS A 94 11.03 0.41 1.71
C LYS A 94 9.94 -0.60 1.45
N VAL A 95 8.70 -0.20 1.62
CA VAL A 95 7.54 -1.04 1.34
C VAL A 95 6.98 -0.57 0.01
N VAL A 96 6.79 -1.50 -0.91
CA VAL A 96 6.25 -1.19 -2.24
C VAL A 96 4.98 -2.02 -2.38
N TRP A 97 3.89 -1.39 -2.75
CA TRP A 97 2.64 -2.13 -2.90
C TRP A 97 2.00 -1.84 -4.25
N ARG A 98 1.29 -2.83 -4.74
CA ARG A 98 0.49 -2.71 -5.93
C ARG A 98 -0.74 -3.57 -5.66
N VAL A 99 -1.89 -2.97 -5.55
CA VAL A 99 -3.10 -3.68 -5.18
C VAL A 99 -4.20 -3.50 -6.20
N VAL A 100 -5.04 -4.51 -6.29
CA VAL A 100 -6.22 -4.50 -7.15
C VAL A 100 -7.41 -4.60 -6.22
N SER A 101 -8.30 -3.63 -6.28
CA SER A 101 -9.49 -3.65 -5.46
C SER A 101 -10.52 -4.59 -6.05
N VAL A 102 -11.51 -4.96 -5.26
CA VAL A 102 -12.55 -5.88 -5.73
C VAL A 102 -13.33 -5.32 -6.90
N ASP A 103 -13.30 -4.02 -7.11
CA ASP A 103 -13.95 -3.43 -8.28
C ASP A 103 -12.96 -3.26 -9.44
N THR A 104 -11.83 -3.96 -9.38
CA THR A 104 -10.85 -4.09 -10.45
C THR A 104 -9.99 -2.88 -10.77
N HIS A 105 -9.91 -1.92 -9.87
CA HIS A 105 -9.00 -0.81 -10.07
C HIS A 105 -7.62 -1.12 -9.46
N VAL A 106 -6.58 -0.71 -10.14
CA VAL A 106 -5.20 -0.96 -9.71
C VAL A 106 -4.60 0.32 -9.19
N THR A 107 -4.01 0.26 -8.00
CA THR A 107 -3.25 1.39 -7.48
C THR A 107 -1.93 0.89 -6.93
N ASN A 108 -0.95 1.76 -6.82
CA ASN A 108 0.35 1.37 -6.29
C ASN A 108 0.98 2.54 -5.56
N GLY A 109 1.96 2.24 -4.76
CA GLY A 109 2.67 3.27 -4.01
C GLY A 109 3.79 2.66 -3.22
N ASN A 110 4.44 3.48 -2.42
CA ASN A 110 5.52 3.01 -1.56
C ASN A 110 5.68 3.93 -0.37
N PHE A 111 6.34 3.43 0.65
CA PHE A 111 6.71 4.25 1.80
C PHE A 111 7.89 3.59 2.49
N THR A 112 8.51 4.30 3.41
CA THR A 112 9.65 3.76 4.16
C THR A 112 9.34 3.78 5.63
N PHE A 113 10.06 2.93 6.37
CA PHE A 113 10.09 2.99 7.82
C PHE A 113 11.52 2.65 8.25
N ARG A 114 11.85 3.00 9.48
CA ARG A 114 13.18 2.78 10.01
C ARG A 114 13.13 1.89 11.24
N VAL A 115 14.06 0.96 11.34
CA VAL A 115 14.24 0.15 12.54
C VAL A 115 15.53 0.63 13.18
N VAL A 116 15.49 0.95 14.46
CA VAL A 116 16.68 1.50 15.12
C VAL A 116 17.34 0.54 16.05
N ARG A 117 16.84 -0.66 16.15
CA ARG A 117 17.49 -1.53 17.02
C ARG A 117 17.43 -2.92 16.60
#